data_3d6c306dd23005b49a50b24cbc677441
#
_entry.id   3d6c306dd23005b49a50b24cbc677441
#
_cell.length_a   1.000
_cell.length_b   1.000
_cell.length_c   1.000
_cell.angle_alpha   90.00
_cell.angle_beta   90.00
_cell.angle_gamma   90.00
#
_symmetry.space_group_name_H-M   'P 1'
#
loop_
_entity.id
_entity.type
_entity.pdbx_description
1 polymer ?
#
loop_
_entity_poly.entity_id
_entity_poly.type
_entity_poly.pdbx_seq_one_letter_code
_entity_poly.pdbx_strand_id
1 'polypeptide(L)'
;MYRRYKFVLLLICLIWMAPINAQLKLSVNAPSVVEANPSYFQIKYTLNSDYAISFEDISDFHFSTADFTQLSKPGYSIRKEDININGRARTNCSVTITCTLRPKAKGTFTISPASVHVKGKTYKSKAVKIRVAGNAQGNGNR
;
A
#
# COMPACT_ATOMS: atom_id res chain seq x y z
N MET A 1 24.18 -29.53 30.23
CA MET A 1 23.73 -29.75 28.88
C MET A 1 22.29 -29.53 28.69
N TYR A 2 21.48 -30.05 29.52
CA TYR A 2 20.07 -29.80 29.37
C TYR A 2 19.69 -28.35 29.37
N ARG A 3 20.39 -27.52 30.11
CA ARG A 3 20.05 -26.11 30.19
C ARG A 3 20.09 -25.39 28.86
N ARG A 4 21.05 -25.78 28.05
CA ARG A 4 21.19 -25.12 26.76
C ARG A 4 20.01 -25.42 25.85
N TYR A 5 19.55 -26.63 25.91
CA TYR A 5 18.42 -27.02 25.07
C TYR A 5 17.15 -26.32 25.50
N LYS A 6 16.99 -26.13 26.79
CA LYS A 6 15.81 -25.44 27.27
C LYS A 6 15.77 -23.99 26.80
N PHE A 7 16.90 -23.34 26.81
CA PHE A 7 16.95 -21.97 26.33
C PHE A 7 16.66 -21.89 24.83
N VAL A 8 17.19 -22.82 24.06
CA VAL A 8 16.97 -22.82 22.63
C VAL A 8 15.49 -23.09 22.34
N LEU A 9 14.89 -24.00 23.06
CA LEU A 9 13.48 -24.28 22.86
C LEU A 9 12.61 -23.06 23.21
N LEU A 10 12.98 -22.37 24.26
CA LEU A 10 12.24 -21.21 24.68
C LEU A 10 12.34 -20.10 23.63
N LEU A 11 13.52 -19.95 23.06
CA LEU A 11 13.74 -18.95 22.05
C LEU A 11 12.93 -19.27 20.79
N ILE A 12 12.89 -20.53 20.41
CA ILE A 12 12.12 -20.94 19.25
C ILE A 12 10.63 -20.70 19.52
N CYS A 13 10.16 -20.99 20.69
CA CYS A 13 8.77 -20.71 21.03
C CYS A 13 8.44 -19.24 20.94
N LEU A 14 9.35 -18.38 21.37
CA LEU A 14 9.14 -16.95 21.28
C LEU A 14 9.06 -16.50 19.83
N ILE A 15 9.89 -17.07 18.97
CA ILE A 15 9.84 -16.74 17.56
C ILE A 15 8.53 -17.21 16.95
N TRP A 16 8.08 -18.36 17.33
CA TRP A 16 6.83 -18.89 16.82
C TRP A 16 5.61 -18.10 17.30
N MET A 17 5.71 -17.53 18.48
CA MET A 17 4.62 -16.74 18.99
C MET A 17 4.62 -15.32 18.45
N ALA A 18 5.67 -14.97 17.80
CA ALA A 18 5.72 -13.66 17.26
C ALA A 18 4.69 -13.59 16.22
N PRO A 19 4.15 -12.94 15.83
CA PRO A 19 3.25 -12.17 15.31
C PRO A 19 2.35 -12.63 14.40
N ILE A 20 1.50 -13.18 14.83
CA ILE A 20 0.38 -13.48 14.08
C ILE A 20 -0.55 -12.32 14.04
N ASN A 21 -0.12 -11.20 14.46
CA ASN A 21 -0.99 -10.16 14.57
C ASN A 21 -1.08 -9.26 13.50
N ALA A 22 -0.52 -9.41 12.40
CA ALA A 22 -0.53 -8.43 11.36
C ALA A 22 -1.86 -8.38 10.70
N GLN A 23 -2.73 -7.71 11.30
CA GLN A 23 -4.05 -7.54 10.76
C GLN A 23 -4.14 -6.36 9.82
N LEU A 24 -3.07 -5.59 9.70
CA LEU A 24 -3.09 -4.42 8.87
C LEU A 24 -2.12 -4.60 7.71
N LYS A 25 -2.60 -4.41 6.51
CA LYS A 25 -1.77 -4.53 5.32
C LYS A 25 -1.94 -3.32 4.44
N LEU A 26 -0.86 -2.87 3.86
CA LEU A 26 -0.90 -1.81 2.86
C LEU A 26 -0.74 -2.46 1.50
N SER A 27 -1.78 -2.40 0.69
CA SER A 27 -1.73 -2.93 -0.66
C SER A 27 -1.71 -1.79 -1.66
N VAL A 28 -1.30 -2.07 -2.88
CA VAL A 28 -1.21 -1.06 -3.91
C VAL A 28 -1.92 -1.55 -5.17
N ASN A 29 -2.65 -0.64 -5.79
CA ASN A 29 -3.33 -0.93 -7.04
C ASN A 29 -2.98 0.19 -8.01
N ALA A 30 -2.37 -0.19 -9.12
CA ALA A 30 -1.95 0.76 -10.13
C ALA A 30 -2.05 0.12 -11.50
N PRO A 31 -2.24 0.93 -12.55
CA PRO A 31 -2.26 0.36 -13.89
C PRO A 31 -0.86 -0.13 -14.25
N SER A 32 -0.78 -1.21 -15.01
CA SER A 32 0.50 -1.73 -15.44
C SER A 32 1.03 -1.00 -16.68
N VAL A 33 0.14 -0.42 -17.45
CA VAL A 33 0.51 0.32 -18.66
C VAL A 33 -0.26 1.63 -18.69
N VAL A 34 0.42 2.73 -18.90
CA VAL A 34 -0.22 4.04 -19.03
C VAL A 34 0.35 4.71 -20.28
N GLU A 35 -0.35 5.70 -20.77
CA GLU A 35 0.11 6.43 -21.93
C GLU A 35 0.90 7.66 -21.52
N ALA A 36 1.88 7.97 -22.32
CA ALA A 36 2.64 9.16 -22.08
C ALA A 36 1.79 10.41 -22.29
N ASN A 37 2.29 11.51 -21.84
CA ASN A 37 1.64 12.78 -21.95
C ASN A 37 0.60 12.91 -23.06
N PRO A 38 -0.54 13.55 -22.81
CA PRO A 38 -0.87 14.29 -21.59
C PRO A 38 -1.63 13.49 -20.54
N SER A 39 -1.63 12.21 -20.68
CA SER A 39 -2.43 11.37 -19.79
C SER A 39 -1.97 11.42 -18.35
N TYR A 40 -2.84 11.11 -17.46
CA TYR A 40 -2.51 10.92 -16.05
C TYR A 40 -3.18 9.66 -15.57
N PHE A 41 -2.76 9.18 -14.42
CA PHE A 41 -3.32 7.97 -13.85
C PHE A 41 -3.30 8.07 -12.34
N GLN A 42 -4.02 7.16 -11.70
CA GLN A 42 -4.10 7.14 -10.27
C GLN A 42 -3.51 5.85 -9.72
N ILE A 43 -2.81 5.99 -8.61
CA ILE A 43 -2.36 4.85 -7.83
C ILE A 43 -3.14 4.88 -6.53
N LYS A 44 -3.69 3.75 -6.14
CA LYS A 44 -4.44 3.65 -4.90
C LYS A 44 -3.72 2.73 -3.94
N TYR A 45 -3.46 3.23 -2.76
CA TYR A 45 -2.88 2.45 -1.68
C TYR A 45 -4.00 2.21 -0.67
N THR A 46 -4.20 0.96 -0.30
CA THR A 46 -5.30 0.61 0.59
C THR A 46 -4.78 -0.07 1.85
N LEU A 47 -5.20 0.47 3.00
CA LEU A 47 -4.95 -0.15 4.27
C LEU A 47 -6.21 -0.90 4.67
N ASN A 48 -6.09 -2.19 4.89
CA ASN A 48 -7.22 -2.99 5.36
C ASN A 48 -6.94 -3.42 6.78
N SER A 49 -7.90 -3.22 7.65
CA SER A 49 -7.76 -3.60 9.04
C SER A 49 -9.04 -4.19 9.57
N ASP A 50 -8.93 -4.96 10.65
CA ASP A 50 -10.09 -5.51 11.32
C ASP A 50 -10.47 -4.66 12.53
N TYR A 51 -9.95 -3.43 12.60
CA TYR A 51 -10.34 -2.49 13.63
C TYR A 51 -10.45 -1.11 13.00
N ALA A 52 -11.16 -0.22 13.67
CA ALA A 52 -11.42 1.11 13.13
C ALA A 52 -10.14 1.96 13.10
N ILE A 53 -9.93 2.63 11.99
CA ILE A 53 -8.83 3.56 11.81
C ILE A 53 -9.43 4.91 11.47
N SER A 54 -8.94 5.96 12.11
CA SER A 54 -9.37 7.30 11.79
C SER A 54 -8.24 8.06 11.10
N PHE A 55 -8.55 9.20 10.52
CA PHE A 55 -7.52 9.99 9.85
C PHE A 55 -6.42 10.40 10.81
N GLU A 56 -6.75 10.58 12.07
CA GLU A 56 -5.76 10.96 13.06
C GLU A 56 -4.73 9.89 13.34
N ASP A 57 -5.09 8.64 13.06
CA ASP A 57 -4.19 7.52 13.30
C ASP A 57 -3.17 7.37 12.19
N ILE A 58 -3.36 8.05 11.08
CA ILE A 58 -2.51 7.89 9.90
C ILE A 58 -1.58 9.09 9.76
N SER A 59 -0.32 8.82 9.58
CA SER A 59 0.64 9.90 9.39
C SER A 59 1.78 9.44 8.50
N ASP A 60 2.57 10.39 8.06
CA ASP A 60 3.80 10.10 7.32
C ASP A 60 3.66 9.17 6.13
N PHE A 61 2.60 9.37 5.35
CA PHE A 61 2.48 8.64 4.10
C PHE A 61 3.53 9.18 3.13
N HIS A 62 4.33 8.27 2.60
CA HIS A 62 5.44 8.65 1.77
C HIS A 62 5.63 7.66 0.64
N PHE A 63 5.83 8.15 -0.56
CA PHE A 63 6.18 7.31 -1.68
C PHE A 63 7.03 8.12 -2.66
N SER A 64 7.78 7.42 -3.48
CA SER A 64 8.70 8.08 -4.40
C SER A 64 8.04 8.31 -5.74
N THR A 65 8.16 9.51 -6.25
CA THR A 65 7.60 9.85 -7.54
C THR A 65 8.68 10.35 -8.51
N ALA A 66 9.88 9.84 -8.38
CA ALA A 66 11.00 10.35 -9.16
C ALA A 66 10.73 10.42 -10.66
N ASP A 67 10.04 9.41 -11.20
CA ASP A 67 9.79 9.33 -12.64
C ASP A 67 8.43 9.88 -13.05
N PHE A 68 7.69 10.43 -12.12
CA PHE A 68 6.33 10.91 -12.37
C PHE A 68 6.11 12.26 -11.73
N THR A 69 5.22 13.03 -12.28
CA THR A 69 4.83 14.30 -11.69
C THR A 69 3.57 14.08 -10.86
N GLN A 70 3.63 14.47 -9.60
CA GLN A 70 2.48 14.36 -8.73
C GLN A 70 1.57 15.56 -8.99
N LEU A 71 0.34 15.33 -9.39
CA LEU A 71 -0.57 16.38 -9.79
C LEU A 71 -1.34 17.00 -8.64
N SER A 72 -1.49 16.25 -7.56
CA SER A 72 -2.23 16.76 -6.41
C SER A 72 -1.75 16.06 -5.16
N LYS A 73 -2.12 16.57 -4.01
CA LYS A 73 -1.82 15.92 -2.76
C LYS A 73 -2.59 14.62 -2.67
N PRO A 74 -2.08 13.63 -1.96
CA PRO A 74 -2.81 12.37 -1.82
C PRO A 74 -4.17 12.60 -1.18
N GLY A 75 -5.17 11.96 -1.75
CA GLY A 75 -6.52 12.02 -1.19
C GLY A 75 -6.76 10.81 -0.32
N TYR A 76 -7.44 11.01 0.79
CA TYR A 76 -7.72 9.94 1.73
C TYR A 76 -9.22 9.69 1.85
N SER A 77 -9.62 8.43 1.88
CA SER A 77 -10.99 8.10 2.20
C SER A 77 -11.01 6.91 3.12
N ILE A 78 -11.94 6.87 4.03
CA ILE A 78 -12.08 5.80 5.00
C ILE A 78 -13.45 5.17 4.85
N ARG A 79 -13.46 3.85 4.74
CA ARG A 79 -14.71 3.11 4.69
C ARG A 79 -14.70 2.12 5.84
N LYS A 80 -15.72 2.18 6.67
CA LYS A 80 -15.85 1.32 7.81
C LYS A 80 -17.12 0.49 7.68
N GLU A 81 -16.99 -0.81 7.91
CA GLU A 81 -18.11 -1.71 7.87
C GLU A 81 -18.17 -2.50 9.14
N ASP A 82 -19.32 -2.53 9.79
CA ASP A 82 -19.54 -3.38 10.93
C ASP A 82 -20.38 -4.56 10.47
N ILE A 83 -19.87 -5.75 10.65
CA ILE A 83 -20.50 -6.97 10.19
C ILE A 83 -20.83 -7.82 11.40
N ASN A 84 -22.04 -8.37 11.43
CA ASN A 84 -22.44 -9.27 12.48
C ASN A 84 -22.76 -10.62 11.85
N ILE A 85 -21.94 -11.62 12.13
CA ILE A 85 -22.13 -12.95 11.61
C ILE A 85 -22.29 -13.90 12.77
N ASN A 86 -23.44 -14.56 12.87
CA ASN A 86 -23.71 -15.52 13.93
C ASN A 86 -23.47 -14.95 15.34
N GLY A 87 -23.91 -13.74 15.55
CA GLY A 87 -23.74 -13.12 16.86
C GLY A 87 -22.37 -12.54 17.12
N ARG A 88 -21.45 -12.66 16.17
CA ARG A 88 -20.13 -12.10 16.33
C ARG A 88 -20.02 -10.83 15.52
N ALA A 89 -19.70 -9.74 16.21
CA ALA A 89 -19.50 -8.48 15.56
C ALA A 89 -18.08 -8.38 15.05
N ARG A 90 -17.91 -7.94 13.82
CA ARG A 90 -16.61 -7.70 13.23
C ARG A 90 -16.60 -6.33 12.61
N THR A 91 -15.44 -5.69 12.66
CA THR A 91 -15.26 -4.41 12.02
C THR A 91 -14.25 -4.55 10.91
N ASN A 92 -14.59 -4.10 9.73
CA ASN A 92 -13.63 -4.00 8.64
C ASN A 92 -13.46 -2.53 8.33
N CYS A 93 -12.22 -2.09 8.25
CA CYS A 93 -11.94 -0.70 7.95
C CYS A 93 -10.96 -0.65 6.79
N SER A 94 -11.28 0.14 5.77
CA SER A 94 -10.39 0.32 4.63
C SER A 94 -10.08 1.79 4.47
N VAL A 95 -8.81 2.11 4.42
CA VAL A 95 -8.37 3.48 4.15
C VAL A 95 -7.73 3.46 2.78
N THR A 96 -8.24 4.29 1.87
CA THR A 96 -7.70 4.36 0.52
C THR A 96 -7.00 5.70 0.36
N ILE A 97 -5.75 5.63 -0.08
CA ILE A 97 -4.95 6.81 -0.37
C ILE A 97 -4.77 6.85 -1.87
N THR A 98 -5.30 7.90 -2.50
CA THR A 98 -5.28 8.03 -3.96
C THR A 98 -4.26 9.08 -4.36
N CYS A 99 -3.35 8.70 -5.23
CA CYS A 99 -2.33 9.60 -5.73
C CYS A 99 -2.48 9.74 -7.24
N THR A 100 -2.51 10.95 -7.73
CA THR A 100 -2.66 11.23 -9.17
C THR A 100 -1.30 11.64 -9.74
N LEU A 101 -0.86 10.93 -10.75
CA LEU A 101 0.47 11.10 -11.30
C LEU A 101 0.41 11.25 -12.82
N ARG A 102 1.43 11.91 -13.35
CA ARG A 102 1.61 12.04 -14.79
C ARG A 102 3.02 11.56 -15.14
N PRO A 103 3.16 10.73 -16.18
CA PRO A 103 4.50 10.28 -16.57
C PRO A 103 5.35 11.43 -17.08
N LYS A 104 6.64 11.40 -16.81
CA LYS A 104 7.57 12.38 -17.33
C LYS A 104 8.16 11.93 -18.66
N ALA A 105 8.23 10.64 -18.90
CA ALA A 105 8.85 10.10 -20.09
C ALA A 105 8.33 8.70 -20.38
N LYS A 106 8.61 8.22 -21.57
CA LYS A 106 8.27 6.84 -21.92
C LYS A 106 9.29 5.90 -21.29
N GLY A 107 8.92 4.67 -21.11
CA GLY A 107 9.80 3.65 -20.56
C GLY A 107 9.12 2.82 -19.49
N THR A 108 9.88 1.97 -18.85
CA THR A 108 9.38 1.17 -17.76
C THR A 108 9.99 1.70 -16.47
N PHE A 109 9.13 2.03 -15.53
CA PHE A 109 9.56 2.63 -14.28
C PHE A 109 9.03 1.84 -13.10
N THR A 110 9.78 1.86 -12.01
CA THR A 110 9.36 1.20 -10.79
C THR A 110 9.09 2.26 -9.74
N ILE A 111 7.90 2.21 -9.15
CA ILE A 111 7.60 3.06 -8.01
C ILE A 111 7.95 2.26 -6.78
N SER A 112 8.84 2.81 -5.96
CA SER A 112 9.30 2.14 -4.76
C SER A 112 8.14 1.92 -3.78
N PRO A 113 8.28 0.98 -2.86
CA PRO A 113 7.21 0.75 -1.90
C PRO A 113 6.87 2.03 -1.14
N ALA A 114 5.58 2.27 -0.99
CA ALA A 114 5.11 3.39 -0.18
C ALA A 114 5.12 2.97 1.28
N SER A 115 5.24 3.93 2.16
CA SER A 115 5.17 3.66 3.59
C SER A 115 4.19 4.60 4.26
N VAL A 116 3.59 4.14 5.34
CA VAL A 116 2.65 4.94 6.10
C VAL A 116 2.75 4.51 7.56
N HIS A 117 2.57 5.49 8.46
CA HIS A 117 2.52 5.21 9.89
C HIS A 117 1.08 5.12 10.32
N VAL A 118 0.73 4.06 11.04
CA VAL A 118 -0.59 3.92 11.62
C VAL A 118 -0.41 3.49 13.06
N LYS A 119 -0.85 4.32 13.99
CA LYS A 119 -0.77 4.04 15.42
C LYS A 119 0.61 3.59 15.87
N GLY A 120 1.61 4.30 15.39
CA GLY A 120 2.98 4.04 15.83
C GLY A 120 3.74 2.95 15.10
N LYS A 121 3.10 2.31 14.12
CA LYS A 121 3.76 1.28 13.33
C LYS A 121 3.85 1.70 11.88
N THR A 122 4.89 1.27 11.20
CA THR A 122 5.09 1.58 9.80
C THR A 122 4.70 0.39 8.93
N TYR A 123 3.91 0.66 7.91
CA TYR A 123 3.47 -0.35 6.96
C TYR A 123 3.97 0.03 5.58
N LYS A 124 4.38 -0.95 4.80
CA LYS A 124 4.91 -0.71 3.46
C LYS A 124 4.16 -1.52 2.44
N SER A 125 4.00 -0.94 1.26
CA SER A 125 3.38 -1.63 0.14
C SER A 125 4.45 -2.34 -0.67
N LYS A 126 4.02 -3.06 -1.70
CA LYS A 126 4.95 -3.62 -2.66
C LYS A 126 5.36 -2.52 -3.64
N ALA A 127 6.47 -2.74 -4.32
CA ALA A 127 6.85 -1.87 -5.42
C ALA A 127 5.93 -2.14 -6.61
N VAL A 128 5.77 -1.15 -7.46
CA VAL A 128 4.90 -1.25 -8.62
C VAL A 128 5.70 -0.94 -9.87
N LYS A 129 5.56 -1.77 -10.88
CA LYS A 129 6.22 -1.52 -12.16
C LYS A 129 5.17 -1.00 -13.15
N ILE A 130 5.44 0.12 -13.77
CA ILE A 130 4.53 0.75 -14.70
C ILE A 130 5.26 0.98 -16.01
N ARG A 131 4.66 0.53 -17.09
CA ARG A 131 5.21 0.78 -18.43
C ARG A 131 4.48 1.99 -19.01
N VAL A 132 5.23 3.02 -19.36
CA VAL A 132 4.67 4.21 -20.00
C VAL A 132 4.86 4.04 -21.49
N ALA A 133 3.77 3.80 -22.19
CA ALA A 133 3.80 3.59 -23.62
C ALA A 133 3.95 4.90 -24.36
N GLY A 134 4.43 4.83 -25.55
CA GLY A 134 4.51 6.00 -26.36
C GLY A 134 3.16 6.61 -26.59
N ASN A 135 3.19 7.84 -27.09
CA ASN A 135 2.00 8.55 -27.36
C ASN A 135 1.17 7.78 -28.34
N ALA A 136 0.02 7.37 -27.88
CA ALA A 136 -0.82 6.55 -28.70
C ALA A 136 -1.11 7.14 -30.02
N GLN A 137 -1.25 8.48 -30.09
CA GLN A 137 -1.51 9.03 -31.25
C GLN A 137 -0.40 9.03 -32.12
N GLY A 138 0.69 9.06 -31.60
CA GLY A 138 1.82 9.03 -32.39
C GLY A 138 1.84 7.82 -33.18
N ASN A 139 1.21 6.83 -32.90
CA ASN A 139 1.38 5.83 -33.60
C ASN A 139 0.33 5.35 -34.16
N GLY A 140 -0.46 5.62 -33.62
CA GLY A 140 -1.51 5.14 -34.16
C GLY A 140 -1.62 5.33 -35.52
N ASN A 141 -1.33 5.71 -35.91
CA ASN A 141 -1.61 5.95 -36.97
C ASN A 141 -0.95 5.56 -37.86
N ARG A 142 -0.67 5.07 -37.91
CA ARG A 142 -0.14 4.77 -38.81
C ARG A 142 -0.20 3.88 -39.16
#